data_496fc4755b3cbff84ea8acbf33604a21
#
_entry.id   496fc4755b3cbff84ea8acbf33604a21
#
_cell.length_a   1.000
_cell.length_b   1.000
_cell.length_c   1.000
_cell.angle_alpha   90.00
_cell.angle_beta   90.00
_cell.angle_gamma   90.00
#
_symmetry.space_group_name_H-M   'P 1'
#
loop_
_entity.id
_entity.type
_entity.pdbx_description
1 polymer ?
#
loop_
_entity_poly.entity_id
_entity_poly.type
_entity_poly.pdbx_seq_one_letter_code
_entity_poly.pdbx_strand_id
1 'polypeptide(L)' 'MTKWEYAAIPLVTASGTGYKTQKELLDKYGLEGWELVSTIELGLELFAYLKREKK' A
#
# COMPACT_ATOMS: atom_id res chain seq x y z
N MET A 1 15.32 -12.29 16.34
CA MET A 1 14.09 -11.49 16.38
C MET A 1 13.77 -10.94 14.99
N THR A 2 12.54 -11.13 14.56
CA THR A 2 12.13 -10.65 13.25
C THR A 2 12.05 -9.14 13.21
N LYS A 3 12.62 -8.57 12.17
CA LYS A 3 12.55 -7.13 11.96
C LYS A 3 11.68 -6.84 10.76
N TRP A 4 10.97 -5.72 10.79
CA TRP A 4 10.05 -5.33 9.73
C TRP A 4 10.43 -3.98 9.17
N GLU A 5 10.22 -3.80 7.88
CA GLU A 5 10.29 -2.47 7.28
C GLU A 5 8.90 -2.11 6.79
N TYR A 6 8.59 -0.82 6.81
CA TYR A 6 7.27 -0.31 6.51
C TYR A 6 7.31 0.68 5.36
N ALA A 7 6.23 0.71 4.60
CA ALA A 7 6.08 1.67 3.53
C ALA A 7 4.66 2.24 3.56
N ALA A 8 4.54 3.50 3.17
CA ALA A 8 3.24 4.15 3.03
C ALA A 8 3.13 4.61 1.58
N ILE A 9 2.08 4.19 0.89
CA ILE A 9 1.90 4.53 -0.51
C ILE A 9 0.52 5.13 -0.74
N PRO A 10 0.41 6.15 -1.62
CA PRO A 10 -0.89 6.68 -1.98
C PRO A 10 -1.60 5.72 -2.93
N LEU A 11 -2.88 5.45 -2.66
CA LEU A 11 -3.69 4.58 -3.49
C LEU A 11 -4.67 5.32 -4.38
N VAL A 12 -5.05 6.52 -3.98
CA VAL A 12 -6.05 7.28 -4.73
C VAL A 12 -5.46 8.62 -5.13
N THR A 13 -5.63 8.96 -6.39
CA THR A 13 -5.28 10.29 -6.87
C THR A 13 -6.57 11.09 -7.04
N ALA A 14 -6.43 12.40 -7.09
CA ALA A 14 -7.57 13.28 -7.25
C ALA A 14 -8.35 13.03 -8.55
N SER A 15 -7.78 12.31 -9.48
CA SER A 15 -8.45 12.01 -10.75
C SER A 15 -9.34 10.79 -10.69
N GLY A 16 -9.54 10.21 -9.51
CA GLY A 16 -10.46 9.11 -9.36
C GLY A 16 -9.95 7.78 -9.89
N THR A 17 -8.84 7.34 -9.38
CA THR A 17 -8.30 6.03 -9.71
C THR A 17 -9.30 4.96 -9.26
N GLY A 18 -9.76 4.14 -10.18
CA GLY A 18 -10.68 3.09 -9.85
C GLY A 18 -10.02 2.00 -9.01
N TYR A 19 -10.86 1.19 -8.38
CA TYR A 19 -10.38 0.12 -7.53
C TYR A 19 -9.47 -0.88 -8.26
N LYS A 20 -9.64 -1.01 -9.57
CA LYS A 20 -8.81 -1.89 -10.39
C LYS A 20 -7.34 -1.44 -10.37
N THR A 21 -7.12 -0.13 -10.44
CA THR A 21 -5.77 0.42 -10.40
C THR A 21 -5.16 0.24 -9.02
N GLN A 22 -5.98 0.38 -7.97
CA GLN A 22 -5.52 0.14 -6.61
C GLN A 22 -5.08 -1.31 -6.43
N LYS A 23 -5.85 -2.24 -6.97
CA LYS A 23 -5.52 -3.64 -6.89
C LYS A 23 -4.21 -3.95 -7.62
N GLU A 24 -4.04 -3.38 -8.80
CA GLU A 24 -2.81 -3.59 -9.58
C GLU A 24 -1.60 -3.09 -8.82
N LEU A 25 -1.73 -1.94 -8.17
CA LEU A 25 -0.64 -1.36 -7.39
C LEU A 25 -0.31 -2.25 -6.19
N LEU A 26 -1.32 -2.73 -5.48
CA LEU A 26 -1.10 -3.61 -4.34
C LEU A 26 -0.50 -4.94 -4.78
N ASP A 27 -0.95 -5.48 -5.91
CA ASP A 27 -0.39 -6.72 -6.44
C ASP A 27 1.09 -6.56 -6.78
N LYS A 28 1.45 -5.40 -7.32
CA LYS A 28 2.85 -5.12 -7.63
C LYS A 28 3.72 -5.17 -6.38
N TYR A 29 3.27 -4.54 -5.30
CA TYR A 29 4.02 -4.56 -4.05
C TYR A 29 4.01 -5.94 -3.42
N GLY A 30 2.91 -6.67 -3.55
CA GLY A 30 2.86 -8.04 -3.06
C GLY A 30 3.89 -8.94 -3.71
N LEU A 31 4.13 -8.73 -5.00
CA LEU A 31 5.16 -9.50 -5.71
C LEU A 31 6.57 -9.18 -5.19
N GLU A 32 6.74 -8.04 -4.56
CA GLU A 32 8.02 -7.66 -3.96
C GLU A 32 8.11 -8.06 -2.48
N GLY A 33 7.14 -8.83 -2.02
CA GLY A 33 7.15 -9.33 -0.65
C GLY A 33 6.44 -8.45 0.37
N TRP A 34 5.77 -7.40 -0.08
CA TRP A 34 5.05 -6.51 0.82
C TRP A 34 3.68 -7.07 1.19
N GLU A 35 3.28 -6.85 2.43
CA GLU A 35 1.98 -7.24 2.95
C GLU A 35 1.21 -6.01 3.39
N LEU A 36 -0.04 -5.90 2.99
CA LEU A 36 -0.88 -4.77 3.38
C LEU A 36 -1.26 -4.89 4.86
N VAL A 37 -0.96 -3.86 5.62
CA VAL A 37 -1.29 -3.81 7.04
C VAL A 37 -2.60 -3.09 7.27
N SER A 38 -2.75 -1.91 6.66
CA SER A 38 -3.91 -1.07 6.89
C SER A 38 -4.02 -0.02 5.81
N THR A 39 -5.18 0.62 5.75
CA THR A 39 -5.39 1.78 4.88
C THR A 39 -5.91 2.92 5.73
N ILE A 40 -5.54 4.14 5.37
CA ILE A 40 -5.99 5.35 6.04
C ILE A 40 -6.48 6.33 5.01
N GLU A 41 -7.65 6.93 5.27
CA GLU A 41 -8.21 7.95 4.42
C GLU A 41 -8.03 9.30 5.10
N LEU A 42 -7.35 10.21 4.41
CA LEU A 42 -7.11 11.56 4.90
C LEU A 42 -7.62 12.55 3.86
N GLY A 43 -8.74 13.17 4.11
CA GLY A 43 -9.36 14.07 3.16
C GLY A 43 -9.73 13.34 1.90
N LEU A 44 -9.15 13.75 0.77
CA LEU A 44 -9.41 13.12 -0.51
C LEU A 44 -8.36 12.07 -0.89
N GLU A 45 -7.43 11.79 0.02
CA GLU A 45 -6.37 10.85 -0.24
C GLU A 45 -6.53 9.57 0.56
N LEU A 46 -6.20 8.46 -0.07
CA LEU A 46 -6.21 7.16 0.57
C LEU A 46 -4.79 6.61 0.53
N PHE A 47 -4.26 6.25 1.68
CA PHE A 47 -2.92 5.69 1.81
C PHE A 47 -2.99 4.25 2.27
N ALA A 48 -2.08 3.43 1.75
CA ALA A 48 -1.92 2.06 2.21
C ALA A 48 -0.61 1.94 2.97
N TYR A 49 -0.66 1.27 4.11
CA TYR A 49 0.53 0.96 4.90
C TYR A 49 0.88 -0.50 4.69
N LEU A 50 2.12 -0.73 4.29
CA LEU A 50 2.61 -2.05 3.98
C LEU A 50 3.79 -2.39 4.88
N LYS A 51 4.01 -3.69 5.07
CA LYS A 51 5.19 -4.15 5.79
C LYS A 51 5.78 -5.35 5.07
N ARG A 52 7.05 -5.56 5.29
CA ARG A 52 7.69 -6.80 4.85
C ARG A 52 8.85 -7.10 5.79
N GLU A 53 9.21 -8.37 5.86
CA GLU A 53 10.31 -8.79 6.71
C GLU A 53 11.62 -8.21 6.20
N LYS A 54 12.36 -7.63 7.11
CA LYS A 54 13.65 -7.03 6.79
C LYS A 54 14.74 -8.05 7.04
N LYS A 55 15.51 -8.33 6.02
CA LYS A 55 16.61 -9.28 6.12
C LYS A 55 17.92 -8.60 6.46
#